data_41c76e1eca7e50cacb2b59f0a2328c2b
#
_entry.id   41c76e1eca7e50cacb2b59f0a2328c2b
#
_cell.length_a   1.000
_cell.length_b   1.000
_cell.length_c   1.000
_cell.angle_alpha   90.00
_cell.angle_beta   90.00
_cell.angle_gamma   90.00
#
_symmetry.space_group_name_H-M   'P 1'
#
loop_
_entity.id
_entity.type
_entity.pdbx_description
1 polymer ?
#
loop_
_entity_poly.entity_id
_entity_poly.type
_entity_poly.pdbx_seq_one_letter_code
_entity_poly.pdbx_strand_id
1 'polypeptide(L)'
;MSRTPEKHAKVSVELTVPFHDVDPLHIVWHGNYFKYLEIARTELMRSRGLDIPQIVELGFRQVVIEVKCRYAHPLRYGERFRVDAWFNDIENRLNIGFEIFNLSQDGQRALHGHCILVTTDAAGRMLLETPPALVALLAEQRGV
;
A
#
# COMPACT_ATOMS: atom_id res chain seq x y z
N MET A 1 13.86 19.37 -15.15
CA MET A 1 12.53 19.59 -14.56
C MET A 1 12.04 18.30 -13.89
N SER A 2 11.89 18.36 -12.61
CA SER A 2 11.39 17.17 -11.92
C SER A 2 9.89 17.04 -12.19
N ARG A 3 9.52 15.99 -12.81
CA ARG A 3 8.12 15.60 -12.95
C ARG A 3 7.71 14.85 -11.71
N THR A 4 6.59 15.21 -11.13
CA THR A 4 5.97 14.35 -10.14
C THR A 4 5.68 13.03 -10.83
N PRO A 5 6.20 11.90 -10.32
CA PRO A 5 5.94 10.60 -10.96
C PRO A 5 4.44 10.37 -11.04
N GLU A 6 3.98 9.98 -12.21
CA GLU A 6 2.60 9.51 -12.32
C GLU A 6 2.40 8.34 -11.38
N LYS A 7 1.30 8.42 -10.61
CA LYS A 7 0.91 7.35 -9.69
C LYS A 7 0.43 6.18 -10.53
N HIS A 8 1.35 5.27 -10.83
CA HIS A 8 1.08 4.16 -11.71
C HIS A 8 0.15 3.16 -11.05
N ALA A 9 -0.97 2.87 -11.73
CA ALA A 9 -1.95 1.86 -11.30
C ALA A 9 -2.61 2.17 -9.96
N LYS A 10 -2.87 3.43 -9.69
CA LYS A 10 -3.51 3.84 -8.44
C LYS A 10 -4.82 3.10 -8.20
N VAL A 11 -4.96 2.53 -7.02
CA VAL A 11 -6.23 2.00 -6.49
C VAL A 11 -6.65 2.80 -5.28
N SER A 12 -7.94 2.81 -4.98
CA SER A 12 -8.50 3.48 -3.82
C SER A 12 -9.44 2.55 -3.08
N VAL A 13 -9.38 2.56 -1.76
CA VAL A 13 -10.34 1.86 -0.91
C VAL A 13 -10.94 2.84 0.08
N GLU A 14 -12.24 2.72 0.35
CA GLU A 14 -12.92 3.50 1.36
C GLU A 14 -13.16 2.65 2.59
N LEU A 15 -12.89 3.22 3.75
CA LEU A 15 -13.03 2.57 5.03
C LEU A 15 -13.66 3.52 6.04
N THR A 16 -14.15 2.98 7.14
CA THR A 16 -14.66 3.74 8.27
C THR A 16 -13.85 3.34 9.50
N VAL A 17 -13.46 4.33 10.31
CA VAL A 17 -12.69 4.06 11.53
C VAL A 17 -13.53 3.27 12.53
N PRO A 18 -13.11 2.03 12.88
CA PRO A 18 -13.83 1.25 13.89
C PRO A 18 -13.45 1.70 15.30
N PHE A 19 -14.35 1.47 16.23
CA PHE A 19 -14.14 1.87 17.64
C PHE A 19 -12.84 1.29 18.23
N HIS A 20 -12.55 0.04 17.92
CA HIS A 20 -11.39 -0.65 18.50
C HIS A 20 -10.02 -0.16 17.98
N ASP A 21 -10.01 0.73 17.01
CA ASP A 21 -8.76 1.29 16.49
C ASP A 21 -8.38 2.62 17.13
N VAL A 22 -9.29 3.22 17.91
CA VAL A 22 -8.96 4.50 18.59
C VAL A 22 -8.34 4.24 19.97
N ASP A 23 -7.50 5.17 20.38
CA ASP A 23 -6.79 5.12 21.65
C ASP A 23 -7.42 6.09 22.67
N PRO A 24 -6.87 6.20 23.89
CA PRO A 24 -7.41 7.11 24.91
C PRO A 24 -7.42 8.60 24.50
N LEU A 25 -6.71 8.99 23.46
CA LEU A 25 -6.75 10.36 22.93
C LEU A 25 -7.94 10.55 21.97
N HIS A 26 -8.77 9.53 21.75
CA HIS A 26 -9.92 9.53 20.85
C HIS A 26 -9.56 9.67 19.37
N ILE A 27 -8.33 9.32 19.03
CA ILE A 27 -7.86 9.26 17.64
C ILE A 27 -7.35 7.85 17.34
N VAL A 28 -7.28 7.51 16.06
CA VAL A 28 -6.69 6.23 15.65
C VAL A 28 -5.27 6.14 16.21
N TRP A 29 -4.99 5.04 16.94
CA TRP A 29 -3.63 4.79 17.41
C TRP A 29 -2.69 4.67 16.21
N HIS A 30 -1.54 5.33 16.28
CA HIS A 30 -0.66 5.47 15.11
C HIS A 30 -0.24 4.12 14.49
N GLY A 31 -0.15 3.05 15.27
CA GLY A 31 0.19 1.73 14.75
C GLY A 31 -0.94 1.10 13.92
N ASN A 32 -2.17 1.51 14.13
CA ASN A 32 -3.31 0.94 13.40
C ASN A 32 -3.39 1.39 11.93
N TYR A 33 -2.73 2.48 11.57
CA TYR A 33 -2.73 2.93 10.17
C TYR A 33 -2.13 1.88 9.23
N PHE A 34 -1.19 1.08 9.71
CA PHE A 34 -0.57 0.04 8.88
C PHE A 34 -1.59 -0.99 8.40
N LYS A 35 -2.63 -1.27 9.18
CA LYS A 35 -3.71 -2.16 8.74
C LYS A 35 -4.44 -1.58 7.52
N TYR A 36 -4.67 -0.29 7.52
CA TYR A 36 -5.36 0.39 6.41
C TYR A 36 -4.50 0.38 5.16
N LEU A 37 -3.19 0.59 5.32
CA LEU A 37 -2.24 0.53 4.21
C LEU A 37 -2.15 -0.89 3.64
N GLU A 38 -2.20 -1.92 4.50
CA GLU A 38 -2.22 -3.31 4.09
C GLU A 38 -3.43 -3.63 3.20
N ILE A 39 -4.60 -3.14 3.58
CA ILE A 39 -5.84 -3.34 2.81
C ILE A 39 -5.67 -2.74 1.40
N ALA A 40 -5.18 -1.51 1.31
CA ALA A 40 -4.97 -0.85 0.03
C ALA A 40 -3.90 -1.54 -0.81
N ARG A 41 -2.80 -1.99 -0.18
CA ARG A 41 -1.75 -2.73 -0.87
C ARG A 41 -2.29 -4.04 -1.44
N THR A 42 -3.12 -4.75 -0.68
CA THR A 42 -3.74 -5.99 -1.15
C THR A 42 -4.59 -5.73 -2.39
N GLU A 43 -5.39 -4.68 -2.39
CA GLU A 43 -6.21 -4.33 -3.56
C GLU A 43 -5.35 -3.92 -4.75
N LEU A 44 -4.25 -3.21 -4.52
CA LEU A 44 -3.30 -2.86 -5.57
C LEU A 44 -2.70 -4.12 -6.22
N MET A 45 -2.26 -5.07 -5.41
CA MET A 45 -1.71 -6.32 -5.91
C MET A 45 -2.77 -7.15 -6.62
N ARG A 46 -3.99 -7.21 -6.08
CA ARG A 46 -5.11 -7.90 -6.73
C ARG A 46 -5.45 -7.31 -8.09
N SER A 47 -5.31 -6.01 -8.25
CA SER A 47 -5.55 -5.34 -9.54
C SER A 47 -4.58 -5.85 -10.62
N ARG A 48 -3.48 -6.48 -10.22
CA ARG A 48 -2.49 -7.10 -11.11
C ARG A 48 -2.60 -8.62 -11.15
N GLY A 49 -3.61 -9.20 -10.49
CA GLY A 49 -3.75 -10.64 -10.38
C GLY A 49 -2.69 -11.29 -9.50
N LEU A 50 -2.11 -10.53 -8.58
CA LEU A 50 -0.98 -10.97 -7.76
C LEU A 50 -1.28 -10.86 -6.25
N ASP A 51 -2.38 -11.46 -5.81
CA ASP A 51 -2.55 -11.67 -4.38
C ASP A 51 -1.53 -12.72 -3.90
N ILE A 52 -1.40 -12.87 -2.60
CA ILE A 52 -0.40 -13.76 -2.00
C ILE A 52 -0.40 -15.18 -2.60
N PRO A 53 -1.56 -15.84 -2.80
CA PRO A 53 -1.55 -17.18 -3.38
C PRO A 53 -0.90 -17.24 -4.77
N GLN A 54 -1.12 -16.24 -5.61
CA GLN A 54 -0.56 -16.21 -6.96
C GLN A 54 0.95 -16.00 -6.92
N ILE A 55 1.43 -15.15 -6.03
CA ILE A 55 2.88 -14.93 -5.84
C ILE A 55 3.56 -16.20 -5.35
N VAL A 56 2.95 -16.86 -4.38
CA VAL A 56 3.44 -18.13 -3.84
C VAL A 56 3.50 -19.20 -4.92
N GLU A 57 2.49 -19.30 -5.75
CA GLU A 57 2.42 -20.25 -6.85
C GLU A 57 3.54 -20.03 -7.88
N LEU A 58 3.94 -18.79 -8.10
CA LEU A 58 5.06 -18.46 -8.98
C LEU A 58 6.43 -18.77 -8.36
N GLY A 59 6.47 -19.18 -7.10
CA GLY A 59 7.70 -19.54 -6.42
C GLY A 59 8.38 -18.37 -5.71
N PHE A 60 7.68 -17.29 -5.50
CA PHE A 60 8.24 -16.08 -4.87
C PHE A 60 7.52 -15.74 -3.58
N ARG A 61 8.16 -14.88 -2.79
CA ARG A 61 7.59 -14.25 -1.59
C ARG A 61 7.94 -12.77 -1.64
N GLN A 62 7.10 -11.95 -1.05
CA GLN A 62 7.39 -10.52 -0.91
C GLN A 62 7.38 -10.14 0.56
N VAL A 63 8.43 -9.46 1.00
CA VAL A 63 8.64 -9.10 2.40
C VAL A 63 8.82 -7.60 2.52
N VAL A 64 8.06 -6.99 3.42
CA VAL A 64 8.21 -5.56 3.72
C VAL A 64 9.51 -5.37 4.50
N ILE A 65 10.39 -4.50 3.99
CA ILE A 65 11.65 -4.17 4.65
C ILE A 65 11.68 -2.74 5.17
N GLU A 66 10.78 -1.88 4.72
CA GLU A 66 10.73 -0.49 5.16
C GLU A 66 9.31 0.03 5.03
N VAL A 67 8.87 0.77 6.05
CA VAL A 67 7.64 1.56 5.99
C VAL A 67 7.98 2.94 6.52
N LYS A 68 7.61 3.96 5.75
CA LYS A 68 7.83 5.35 6.16
C LYS A 68 6.54 6.12 5.96
N CYS A 69 6.03 6.68 7.05
CA CYS A 69 4.78 7.42 7.04
C CYS A 69 4.91 8.73 7.79
N ARG A 70 4.25 9.74 7.28
CA ARG A 70 4.03 10.99 8.00
C ARG A 70 2.55 11.11 8.32
N TYR A 71 2.24 11.28 9.59
CA TYR A 71 0.88 11.49 10.10
C TYR A 71 0.61 12.99 10.07
N ALA A 72 -0.28 13.43 9.20
CA ALA A 72 -0.56 14.85 9.02
C ALA A 72 -1.74 15.31 9.88
N HIS A 73 -2.84 14.55 9.87
CA HIS A 73 -4.04 14.84 10.64
C HIS A 73 -4.66 13.55 11.14
N PRO A 74 -5.10 13.49 12.40
CA PRO A 74 -5.63 12.26 12.97
C PRO A 74 -7.01 11.91 12.41
N LEU A 75 -7.27 10.61 12.32
CA LEU A 75 -8.60 10.08 12.07
C LEU A 75 -9.27 9.76 13.40
N ARG A 76 -10.59 9.96 13.46
CA ARG A 76 -11.39 9.70 14.66
C ARG A 76 -12.43 8.64 14.41
N TYR A 77 -12.94 8.07 15.47
CA TYR A 77 -13.97 7.04 15.41
C TYR A 77 -15.14 7.47 14.52
N GLY A 78 -15.55 6.56 13.65
CA GLY A 78 -16.70 6.76 12.78
C GLY A 78 -16.44 7.60 11.55
N GLU A 79 -15.28 8.23 11.43
CA GLU A 79 -14.94 8.99 10.23
C GLU A 79 -14.68 8.08 9.05
N ARG A 80 -15.15 8.50 7.88
CA ARG A 80 -14.90 7.82 6.62
C ARG A 80 -13.64 8.37 5.99
N PHE A 81 -12.84 7.47 5.43
CA PHE A 81 -11.59 7.87 4.80
C PHE A 81 -11.32 7.00 3.57
N ARG A 82 -10.48 7.53 2.69
CA ARG A 82 -10.04 6.85 1.49
C ARG A 82 -8.54 6.62 1.57
N VAL A 83 -8.10 5.40 1.27
CA VAL A 83 -6.69 5.07 1.14
C VAL A 83 -6.38 4.86 -0.33
N ASP A 84 -5.44 5.63 -0.84
CA ASP A 84 -4.92 5.48 -2.20
C ASP A 84 -3.58 4.75 -2.14
N ALA A 85 -3.34 3.84 -3.07
CA ALA A 85 -2.08 3.12 -3.21
C ALA A 85 -1.68 3.04 -4.67
N TRP A 86 -0.39 3.13 -4.95
CA TRP A 86 0.15 3.10 -6.31
C TRP A 86 1.59 2.59 -6.28
N PHE A 87 2.10 2.17 -7.44
CA PHE A 87 3.49 1.76 -7.56
C PHE A 87 4.39 2.96 -7.86
N ASN A 88 5.41 3.16 -7.04
CA ASN A 88 6.50 4.12 -7.32
C ASN A 88 7.61 3.46 -8.11
N ASP A 89 7.90 2.19 -7.84
CA ASP A 89 8.89 1.39 -8.52
C ASP A 89 8.47 -0.08 -8.43
N ILE A 90 8.68 -0.82 -9.51
CA ILE A 90 8.40 -2.26 -9.57
C ILE A 90 9.63 -3.07 -10.01
N GLU A 91 10.67 -2.44 -10.48
CA GLU A 91 11.82 -3.13 -11.09
C GLU A 91 12.89 -3.51 -10.09
N ASN A 92 13.44 -2.55 -9.37
CA ASN A 92 14.48 -2.82 -8.39
C ASN A 92 13.92 -3.43 -7.14
N ARG A 93 12.93 -2.76 -6.59
CA ARG A 93 12.16 -3.17 -5.43
C ARG A 93 10.71 -2.82 -5.68
N LEU A 94 9.83 -3.40 -4.90
CA LEU A 94 8.45 -2.97 -4.94
C LEU A 94 8.32 -1.78 -3.99
N ASN A 95 8.19 -0.59 -4.56
CA ASN A 95 7.96 0.62 -3.78
C ASN A 95 6.51 1.05 -4.01
N ILE A 96 5.71 1.01 -2.94
CA ILE A 96 4.28 1.34 -2.99
C ILE A 96 4.05 2.61 -2.20
N GLY A 97 3.49 3.63 -2.86
CA GLY A 97 3.12 4.88 -2.23
C GLY A 97 1.69 4.83 -1.69
N PHE A 98 1.44 5.59 -0.63
CA PHE A 98 0.13 5.67 0.02
C PHE A 98 -0.23 7.11 0.36
N GLU A 99 -1.53 7.41 0.26
CA GLU A 99 -2.12 8.60 0.85
C GLU A 99 -3.46 8.23 1.48
N ILE A 100 -3.75 8.84 2.62
CA ILE A 100 -5.06 8.70 3.27
C ILE A 100 -5.72 10.08 3.31
N PHE A 101 -6.98 10.14 2.87
CA PHE A 101 -7.79 11.36 2.89
C PHE A 101 -9.02 11.14 3.74
N ASN A 102 -9.27 12.05 4.68
CA ASN A 102 -10.43 11.99 5.57
C ASN A 102 -11.65 12.57 4.84
N LEU A 103 -12.55 11.71 4.40
CA LEU A 103 -13.74 12.11 3.67
C LEU A 103 -14.76 12.81 4.56
N SER A 104 -14.71 12.57 5.86
CA SER A 104 -15.57 13.26 6.84
C SER A 104 -15.05 14.64 7.21
N GLN A 105 -13.84 15.01 6.77
CA GLN A 105 -13.20 16.29 7.01
C GLN A 105 -12.76 16.92 5.68
N ASP A 106 -13.68 17.00 4.74
CA ASP A 106 -13.50 17.66 3.43
C ASP A 106 -12.28 17.20 2.63
N GLY A 107 -11.92 15.91 2.76
CA GLY A 107 -10.80 15.34 2.03
C GLY A 107 -9.43 15.76 2.58
N GLN A 108 -9.36 16.20 3.83
CA GLN A 108 -8.10 16.54 4.48
C GLN A 108 -7.15 15.34 4.47
N ARG A 109 -5.91 15.56 4.05
CA ARG A 109 -4.92 14.49 4.02
C ARG A 109 -4.50 14.12 5.43
N ALA A 110 -4.74 12.86 5.80
CA ALA A 110 -4.43 12.34 7.14
C ALA A 110 -3.04 11.72 7.21
N LEU A 111 -2.58 11.11 6.11
CA LEU A 111 -1.30 10.39 6.08
C LEU A 111 -0.76 10.38 4.66
N HIS A 112 0.58 10.38 4.54
CA HIS A 112 1.25 10.02 3.30
C HIS A 112 2.52 9.23 3.63
N GLY A 113 2.92 8.37 2.72
CA GLY A 113 4.10 7.56 2.93
C GLY A 113 4.30 6.52 1.86
N HIS A 114 5.16 5.57 2.16
CA HIS A 114 5.44 4.46 1.25
C HIS A 114 5.92 3.24 2.03
N CYS A 115 5.87 2.08 1.38
CA CYS A 115 6.56 0.90 1.86
C CYS A 115 7.42 0.31 0.75
N ILE A 116 8.47 -0.39 1.15
CA ILE A 116 9.37 -1.08 0.23
C ILE A 116 9.34 -2.56 0.58
N LEU A 117 9.13 -3.37 -0.46
CA LEU A 117 9.18 -4.82 -0.34
C LEU A 117 10.30 -5.37 -1.22
N VAL A 118 10.95 -6.41 -0.72
CA VAL A 118 11.88 -7.21 -1.52
C VAL A 118 11.19 -8.50 -1.90
N THR A 119 11.63 -9.06 -3.01
CA THR A 119 11.18 -10.39 -3.44
C THR A 119 12.20 -11.41 -3.00
N THR A 120 11.73 -12.54 -2.47
CA THR A 120 12.57 -13.69 -2.14
C THR A 120 12.17 -14.87 -3.00
N ASP A 121 13.07 -15.86 -3.12
CA ASP A 121 12.70 -17.16 -3.65
C ASP A 121 11.96 -18.00 -2.59
N ALA A 122 11.54 -19.20 -2.96
CA ALA A 122 10.80 -20.07 -2.05
C ALA A 122 11.61 -20.50 -0.82
N ALA A 123 12.95 -20.43 -0.90
CA ALA A 123 13.86 -20.75 0.21
C ALA A 123 14.10 -19.55 1.14
N GLY A 124 13.52 -18.37 0.81
CA GLY A 124 13.68 -17.17 1.60
C GLY A 124 14.91 -16.33 1.25
N ARG A 125 15.58 -16.64 0.16
CA ARG A 125 16.72 -15.85 -0.28
C ARG A 125 16.25 -14.58 -0.98
N MET A 126 16.77 -13.44 -0.53
CA MET A 126 16.44 -12.16 -1.13
C MET A 126 17.02 -12.06 -2.55
N LEU A 127 16.20 -11.64 -3.49
CA LEU A 127 16.61 -11.34 -4.85
C LEU A 127 17.01 -9.87 -4.93
N LEU A 128 18.04 -9.57 -5.75
CA LEU A 128 18.56 -8.21 -5.85
C LEU A 128 17.57 -7.25 -6.51
N GLU A 129 16.71 -7.77 -7.35
CA GLU A 129 15.69 -6.99 -8.04
C GLU A 129 14.44 -7.83 -8.23
N THR A 130 13.35 -7.17 -8.60
CA THR A 130 12.10 -7.87 -8.87
C THR A 130 12.27 -8.79 -10.08
N PRO A 131 11.90 -10.08 -9.96
CA PRO A 131 12.01 -11.00 -11.10
C PRO A 131 11.26 -10.51 -12.34
N PRO A 132 11.81 -10.68 -13.55
CA PRO A 132 11.14 -10.24 -14.78
C PRO A 132 9.72 -10.74 -14.94
N ALA A 133 9.44 -11.97 -14.47
CA ALA A 133 8.09 -12.52 -14.53
C ALA A 133 7.09 -11.72 -13.70
N LEU A 134 7.51 -11.23 -12.53
CA LEU A 134 6.67 -10.38 -11.70
C LEU A 134 6.58 -8.97 -12.27
N VAL A 135 7.68 -8.41 -12.77
CA VAL A 135 7.66 -7.07 -13.40
C VAL A 135 6.66 -7.02 -14.54
N ALA A 136 6.64 -8.05 -15.38
CA ALA A 136 5.70 -8.12 -16.49
C ALA A 136 4.24 -8.08 -16.03
N LEU A 137 3.91 -8.83 -14.97
CA LEU A 137 2.55 -8.85 -14.43
C LEU A 137 2.19 -7.54 -13.71
N LEU A 138 3.14 -6.96 -12.97
CA LEU A 138 2.92 -5.72 -12.25
C LEU A 138 2.75 -4.53 -13.20
N ALA A 139 3.45 -4.53 -14.33
CA ALA A 139 3.34 -3.49 -15.33
C ALA A 139 2.05 -3.60 -16.16
N GLU A 140 1.47 -4.78 -16.26
CA GLU A 140 0.29 -5.02 -17.06
C GLU A 140 -0.94 -4.43 -16.37
N GLN A 141 -1.63 -3.55 -17.08
CA GLN A 141 -2.87 -2.99 -16.59
C GLN A 141 -4.01 -3.98 -16.86
N ARG A 142 -4.38 -4.72 -15.84
CA ARG A 142 -5.56 -5.57 -15.89
C ARG A 142 -6.75 -4.70 -15.52
N GLY A 143 -7.31 -4.11 -16.52
CA GLY A 143 -8.35 -3.17 -16.31
C GLY A 143 -9.68 -3.77 -16.06
N VAL A 144 -10.39 -3.23 -15.39
CA VAL A 144 -11.77 -3.00 -15.34
C VAL A 144 -12.39 -2.50 -16.59
#